data_5893f21b9385b9b8a1f39ba6b65d9ed3
#
_entry.id   5893f21b9385b9b8a1f39ba6b65d9ed3
#
_cell.length_a   1.000
_cell.length_b   1.000
_cell.length_c   1.000
_cell.angle_alpha   90.00
_cell.angle_beta   90.00
_cell.angle_gamma   90.00
#
_symmetry.space_group_name_H-M   'P 1'
#
loop_
_entity.id
_entity.type
_entity.pdbx_description
1 polymer ?
#
loop_
_entity_poly.entity_id
_entity_poly.type
_entity_poly.pdbx_seq_one_letter_code
_entity_poly.pdbx_strand_id
1 'polypeptide(L)'
;ESGVFLEYAPEILILHRDSHLDQSTTIEVASGGELIFTESIAPGRVAHGESFAFSEFSNKLRIHINDYPVARESFRLRPDDGSLLPWRQSFPTPWYAAFYCLSEKIATDLPSRDDLHSLSDEQTRIGATRLQRGGWVIKILAADSIALRKVMAATRTLLYAALQRPEPSFRRY
;
A
#
# COMPACT_ATOMS: atom_id res chain seq x y z
N GLU A 1 7.62 -19.46 9.05
CA GLU A 1 7.41 -20.89 8.83
C GLU A 1 6.82 -21.12 7.44
N SER A 2 7.16 -22.25 6.79
CA SER A 2 6.64 -22.61 5.46
C SER A 2 5.13 -22.80 5.51
N GLY A 3 4.39 -22.24 4.52
CA GLY A 3 2.94 -22.38 4.40
C GLY A 3 2.10 -21.45 5.30
N VAL A 4 2.74 -20.56 6.06
CA VAL A 4 2.04 -19.53 6.85
C VAL A 4 1.57 -18.38 5.96
N PHE A 5 0.35 -17.94 6.18
CA PHE A 5 -0.18 -16.71 5.59
C PHE A 5 -0.31 -15.63 6.67
N LEU A 6 0.17 -14.44 6.36
CA LEU A 6 0.00 -13.25 7.17
C LEU A 6 -0.64 -12.14 6.36
N GLU A 7 -1.72 -11.57 6.86
CA GLU A 7 -2.17 -10.25 6.45
C GLU A 7 -1.88 -9.24 7.56
N TYR A 8 -1.11 -8.20 7.24
CA TYR A 8 -0.86 -7.07 8.13
C TYR A 8 -1.35 -5.79 7.46
N ALA A 9 -2.47 -5.29 7.95
CA ALA A 9 -3.16 -4.12 7.42
C ALA A 9 -3.45 -3.13 8.56
N PRO A 10 -2.48 -2.27 8.92
CA PRO A 10 -2.66 -1.26 9.95
C PRO A 10 -3.67 -0.20 9.50
N GLU A 11 -4.22 0.54 10.46
CA GLU A 11 -5.06 1.71 10.18
C GLU A 11 -4.25 2.79 9.44
N ILE A 12 -4.97 3.71 8.80
CA ILE A 12 -4.37 4.79 8.03
C ILE A 12 -3.53 5.68 8.93
N LEU A 13 -2.26 5.86 8.59
CA LEU A 13 -1.36 6.79 9.26
C LEU A 13 -1.78 8.23 8.97
N ILE A 14 -2.06 8.99 10.02
CA ILE A 14 -2.41 10.41 9.91
C ILE A 14 -1.23 11.24 10.42
N LEU A 15 -0.60 11.97 9.50
CA LEU A 15 0.51 12.86 9.83
C LEU A 15 -0.02 14.20 10.34
N HIS A 16 0.23 14.48 11.62
CA HIS A 16 -0.24 15.73 12.25
C HIS A 16 0.65 16.91 11.86
N ARG A 17 0.13 18.13 12.06
CA ARG A 17 0.89 19.38 11.88
C ARG A 17 2.23 19.32 12.64
N ASP A 18 3.27 19.83 11.98
CA ASP A 18 4.64 19.93 12.49
C ASP A 18 5.29 18.60 12.89
N SER A 19 4.63 17.46 12.63
CA SER A 19 5.21 16.16 12.93
C SER A 19 6.39 15.84 12.02
N HIS A 20 7.38 15.18 12.61
CA HIS A 20 8.52 14.57 11.92
C HIS A 20 8.48 13.07 12.25
N LEU A 21 8.36 12.22 11.24
CA LEU A 21 8.27 10.77 11.42
C LEU A 21 9.24 10.05 10.49
N ASP A 22 10.12 9.25 11.09
CA ASP A 22 10.90 8.24 10.39
C ASP A 22 10.32 6.85 10.66
N GLN A 23 9.88 6.18 9.61
CA GLN A 23 9.36 4.82 9.67
C GLN A 23 10.31 3.87 8.94
N SER A 24 10.64 2.75 9.57
CA SER A 24 11.41 1.68 8.96
C SER A 24 10.77 0.34 9.26
N THR A 25 10.43 -0.40 8.21
CA THR A 25 9.79 -1.72 8.30
C THR A 25 10.65 -2.74 7.58
N THR A 26 10.95 -3.85 8.24
CA THR A 26 11.61 -5.00 7.62
C THR A 26 10.75 -6.23 7.83
N ILE A 27 10.47 -6.95 6.75
CA ILE A 27 9.63 -8.17 6.76
C ILE A 27 10.45 -9.31 6.18
N GLU A 28 10.58 -10.38 6.96
CA GLU A 28 11.23 -11.62 6.55
C GLU A 28 10.16 -12.69 6.33
N VAL A 29 10.07 -13.21 5.11
CA VAL A 29 9.14 -14.25 4.72
C VAL A 29 9.94 -15.55 4.47
N ALA A 30 9.56 -16.63 5.12
CA ALA A 30 10.14 -17.94 4.81
C ALA A 30 9.65 -18.45 3.45
N SER A 31 10.41 -19.31 2.80
CA SER A 31 10.00 -19.99 1.56
C SER A 31 8.64 -20.67 1.72
N GLY A 32 7.76 -20.50 0.73
CA GLY A 32 6.37 -20.96 0.78
C GLY A 32 5.46 -20.20 1.74
N GLY A 33 5.95 -19.15 2.42
CA GLY A 33 5.12 -18.21 3.17
C GLY A 33 4.39 -17.24 2.23
N GLU A 34 3.24 -16.79 2.64
CA GLU A 34 2.42 -15.82 1.90
C GLU A 34 2.17 -14.57 2.75
N LEU A 35 2.19 -13.41 2.11
CA LEU A 35 2.04 -12.12 2.77
C LEU A 35 1.10 -11.22 1.99
N ILE A 36 0.20 -10.55 2.71
CA ILE A 36 -0.38 -9.27 2.30
C ILE A 36 0.05 -8.23 3.34
N PHE A 37 0.90 -7.30 2.95
CA PHE A 37 1.27 -6.15 3.75
C PHE A 37 0.68 -4.89 3.14
N THR A 38 0.03 -4.08 3.95
CA THR A 38 -0.60 -2.83 3.50
C THR A 38 -0.08 -1.66 4.33
N GLU A 39 0.21 -0.56 3.68
CA GLU A 39 0.44 0.73 4.33
C GLU A 39 -0.45 1.79 3.69
N SER A 40 -0.92 2.74 4.48
CA SER A 40 -1.74 3.83 3.99
C SER A 40 -1.51 5.12 4.77
N ILE A 41 -1.57 6.25 4.07
CA ILE A 41 -1.20 7.56 4.59
C ILE A 41 -2.28 8.57 4.20
N ALA A 42 -2.80 9.27 5.21
CA ALA A 42 -3.64 10.43 5.01
C ALA A 42 -2.78 11.70 4.83
N PRO A 43 -3.22 12.67 4.05
CA PRO A 43 -2.50 13.95 3.89
C PRO A 43 -2.44 14.79 5.18
N GLY A 44 -3.14 14.38 6.24
CA GLY A 44 -3.25 15.06 7.52
C GLY A 44 -4.65 14.95 8.08
N ARG A 45 -4.98 15.78 9.06
CA ARG A 45 -6.34 15.89 9.64
C ARG A 45 -7.23 16.77 8.75
N VAL A 46 -7.59 16.28 7.58
CA VAL A 46 -8.31 17.06 6.54
C VAL A 46 -9.60 17.65 7.07
N ALA A 47 -10.35 16.94 7.91
CA ALA A 47 -11.58 17.45 8.54
C ALA A 47 -11.34 18.65 9.48
N HIS A 48 -10.09 18.87 9.90
CA HIS A 48 -9.67 20.03 10.72
C HIS A 48 -8.90 21.07 9.90
N GLY A 49 -8.99 21.02 8.56
CA GLY A 49 -8.30 21.96 7.69
C GLY A 49 -6.79 21.74 7.59
N GLU A 50 -6.27 20.59 8.05
CA GLU A 50 -4.86 20.27 7.97
C GLU A 50 -4.61 19.30 6.81
N SER A 51 -3.85 19.75 5.82
CA SER A 51 -3.42 18.95 4.68
C SER A 51 -1.96 19.23 4.40
N PHE A 52 -1.12 18.18 4.47
CA PHE A 52 0.33 18.30 4.29
C PHE A 52 0.96 19.39 5.18
N ALA A 53 0.53 19.44 6.44
CA ALA A 53 1.04 20.37 7.43
C ALA A 53 2.13 19.78 8.32
N PHE A 54 2.55 18.54 8.08
CA PHE A 54 3.68 17.89 8.75
C PHE A 54 5.02 18.46 8.23
N SER A 55 6.07 18.34 9.03
CA SER A 55 7.41 18.80 8.64
C SER A 55 8.10 17.81 7.72
N GLU A 56 8.12 16.53 8.09
CA GLU A 56 8.75 15.49 7.29
C GLU A 56 8.13 14.13 7.59
N PHE A 57 7.99 13.32 6.56
CA PHE A 57 7.75 11.89 6.69
C PHE A 57 8.74 11.11 5.82
N SER A 58 9.53 10.25 6.41
CA SER A 58 10.34 9.30 5.67
C SER A 58 9.91 7.86 5.95
N ASN A 59 9.82 7.07 4.88
CA ASN A 59 9.45 5.68 4.94
C ASN A 59 10.51 4.81 4.27
N LYS A 60 10.86 3.71 4.93
CA LYS A 60 11.75 2.67 4.41
C LYS A 60 11.12 1.32 4.65
N LEU A 61 10.86 0.58 3.58
CA LEU A 61 10.37 -0.79 3.63
C LEU A 61 11.36 -1.72 2.94
N ARG A 62 11.62 -2.85 3.57
CA ARG A 62 12.38 -3.97 3.00
C ARG A 62 11.62 -5.25 3.23
N ILE A 63 11.44 -6.04 2.17
CA ILE A 63 10.81 -7.35 2.26
C ILE A 63 11.77 -8.37 1.63
N HIS A 64 12.03 -9.44 2.37
CA HIS A 64 12.91 -10.53 1.94
C HIS A 64 12.17 -11.86 1.96
N ILE A 65 12.58 -12.77 1.08
CA ILE A 65 12.24 -14.20 1.14
C ILE A 65 13.56 -14.96 1.30
N ASN A 66 13.74 -15.66 2.44
CA ASN A 66 14.98 -16.37 2.77
C ASN A 66 16.22 -15.49 2.52
N ASP A 67 16.30 -14.34 3.19
CA ASP A 67 17.38 -13.35 3.07
C ASP A 67 17.52 -12.70 1.68
N TYR A 68 16.70 -13.08 0.71
CA TYR A 68 16.72 -12.51 -0.63
C TYR A 68 15.77 -11.30 -0.75
N PRO A 69 16.27 -10.12 -1.14
CA PRO A 69 15.43 -8.94 -1.25
C PRO A 69 14.44 -9.08 -2.41
N VAL A 70 13.15 -8.95 -2.13
CA VAL A 70 12.06 -9.04 -3.14
C VAL A 70 11.35 -7.71 -3.36
N ALA A 71 11.29 -6.86 -2.33
CA ALA A 71 10.79 -5.52 -2.46
C ALA A 71 11.56 -4.54 -1.57
N ARG A 72 11.81 -3.35 -2.10
CA ARG A 72 12.41 -2.24 -1.39
C ARG A 72 11.71 -0.96 -1.77
N GLU A 73 11.23 -0.24 -0.78
CA GLU A 73 10.67 1.09 -0.93
C GLU A 73 11.45 2.07 -0.06
N SER A 74 11.66 3.28 -0.56
CA SER A 74 12.21 4.37 0.23
C SER A 74 11.74 5.68 -0.37
N PHE A 75 11.06 6.48 0.41
CA PHE A 75 10.67 7.82 0.01
C PHE A 75 10.71 8.79 1.21
N ARG A 76 10.81 10.05 0.90
CA ARG A 76 10.74 11.14 1.86
C ARG A 76 9.78 12.19 1.32
N LEU A 77 8.86 12.62 2.15
CA LEU A 77 7.89 13.67 1.86
C LEU A 77 8.16 14.87 2.76
N ARG A 78 8.41 16.00 2.12
CA ARG A 78 8.50 17.32 2.73
C ARG A 78 7.55 18.23 1.98
N PRO A 79 6.50 18.76 2.60
CA PRO A 79 5.53 19.58 1.91
C PRO A 79 6.13 20.80 1.21
N ASP A 80 7.23 21.33 1.72
CA ASP A 80 7.85 22.60 1.28
C ASP A 80 8.94 22.43 0.20
N ASP A 81 9.40 21.20 -0.09
CA ASP A 81 10.52 20.95 -1.01
C ASP A 81 10.11 20.39 -2.39
N GLY A 82 8.81 20.31 -2.65
CA GLY A 82 8.29 19.79 -3.92
C GLY A 82 8.19 18.25 -3.98
N SER A 83 8.59 17.51 -2.95
CA SER A 83 8.50 16.04 -2.91
C SER A 83 7.08 15.49 -3.08
N LEU A 84 6.06 16.30 -2.79
CA LEU A 84 4.64 15.99 -2.99
C LEU A 84 4.12 16.28 -4.40
N LEU A 85 4.89 16.95 -5.26
CA LEU A 85 4.43 17.33 -6.60
C LEU A 85 3.92 16.15 -7.42
N PRO A 86 4.61 14.97 -7.46
CA PRO A 86 4.12 13.83 -8.22
C PRO A 86 2.75 13.33 -7.74
N TRP A 87 2.48 13.39 -6.44
CA TRP A 87 1.20 12.99 -5.88
C TRP A 87 0.11 14.01 -6.18
N ARG A 88 0.43 15.32 -6.02
CA ARG A 88 -0.49 16.44 -6.29
C ARG A 88 -0.86 16.60 -7.76
N GLN A 89 -0.08 16.06 -8.68
CA GLN A 89 -0.45 16.01 -10.10
C GLN A 89 -1.70 15.15 -10.34
N SER A 90 -1.93 14.13 -9.52
CA SER A 90 -3.13 13.30 -9.62
C SER A 90 -4.33 13.91 -8.91
N PHE A 91 -4.12 14.43 -7.69
CA PHE A 91 -5.17 15.02 -6.85
C PHE A 91 -4.58 16.14 -5.99
N PRO A 92 -5.31 17.21 -5.70
CA PRO A 92 -4.82 18.33 -4.85
C PRO A 92 -4.39 17.90 -3.45
N THR A 93 -5.14 16.94 -2.85
CA THR A 93 -4.91 16.39 -1.51
C THR A 93 -4.94 14.88 -1.53
N PRO A 94 -3.94 14.23 -2.17
CA PRO A 94 -3.97 12.79 -2.38
C PRO A 94 -3.83 12.00 -1.09
N TRP A 95 -4.66 10.97 -0.97
CA TRP A 95 -4.54 9.89 -0.01
C TRP A 95 -3.76 8.76 -0.67
N TYR A 96 -2.85 8.12 0.07
CA TYR A 96 -1.97 7.09 -0.46
C TYR A 96 -2.21 5.75 0.22
N ALA A 97 -2.11 4.66 -0.55
CA ALA A 97 -1.91 3.33 -0.03
C ALA A 97 -0.98 2.51 -0.92
N ALA A 98 -0.34 1.51 -0.31
CA ALA A 98 0.43 0.49 -1.02
C ALA A 98 0.10 -0.89 -0.47
N PHE A 99 -0.03 -1.87 -1.38
CA PHE A 99 -0.10 -3.28 -1.07
C PHE A 99 1.14 -3.98 -1.58
N TYR A 100 1.68 -4.85 -0.75
CA TYR A 100 2.75 -5.79 -1.08
C TYR A 100 2.20 -7.19 -0.85
N CYS A 101 1.87 -7.87 -1.95
CA CYS A 101 1.37 -9.23 -1.90
C CYS A 101 2.47 -10.17 -2.38
N LEU A 102 2.83 -11.15 -1.57
CA LEU A 102 3.84 -12.15 -1.91
C LEU A 102 3.24 -13.54 -1.79
N SER A 103 3.43 -14.33 -2.84
CA SER A 103 3.14 -15.75 -2.85
C SER A 103 3.84 -16.41 -4.02
N GLU A 104 4.58 -17.48 -3.75
CA GLU A 104 5.17 -18.30 -4.81
C GLU A 104 4.11 -19.02 -5.65
N LYS A 105 2.86 -19.12 -5.15
CA LYS A 105 1.71 -19.68 -5.86
C LYS A 105 1.09 -18.73 -6.88
N ILE A 106 1.29 -17.41 -6.73
CA ILE A 106 0.90 -16.40 -7.73
C ILE A 106 1.88 -16.43 -8.91
N ALA A 107 2.26 -17.59 -9.39
CA ALA A 107 2.98 -17.75 -10.65
C ALA A 107 2.04 -17.59 -11.87
N THR A 108 0.73 -17.57 -11.65
CA THR A 108 -0.31 -17.31 -12.65
C THR A 108 -0.56 -15.82 -12.81
N ASP A 109 -1.17 -15.43 -13.92
CA ASP A 109 -1.43 -14.01 -14.25
C ASP A 109 -2.56 -13.35 -13.41
N LEU A 110 -2.94 -13.94 -12.27
CA LEU A 110 -3.99 -13.44 -11.39
C LEU A 110 -3.44 -12.71 -10.15
N PRO A 111 -4.03 -11.54 -9.74
CA PRO A 111 -4.89 -10.75 -10.61
C PRO A 111 -4.08 -10.26 -11.81
N SER A 112 -4.71 -10.09 -12.97
CA SER A 112 -4.01 -9.50 -14.11
C SER A 112 -3.71 -8.01 -13.83
N ARG A 113 -2.77 -7.45 -14.58
CA ARG A 113 -2.53 -6.01 -14.51
C ARG A 113 -3.79 -5.22 -14.88
N ASP A 114 -4.57 -5.72 -15.84
CA ASP A 114 -5.78 -5.08 -16.31
C ASP A 114 -6.88 -5.12 -15.24
N ASP A 115 -7.02 -6.21 -14.49
CA ASP A 115 -7.94 -6.27 -13.35
C ASP A 115 -7.61 -5.19 -12.32
N LEU A 116 -6.34 -5.01 -11.98
CA LEU A 116 -5.90 -3.98 -11.04
C LEU A 116 -6.10 -2.57 -11.60
N HIS A 117 -5.74 -2.34 -12.87
CA HIS A 117 -5.91 -1.03 -13.50
C HIS A 117 -7.38 -0.66 -13.70
N SER A 118 -8.27 -1.63 -13.88
CA SER A 118 -9.72 -1.40 -14.00
C SER A 118 -10.35 -0.79 -12.75
N LEU A 119 -9.67 -0.88 -11.59
CA LEU A 119 -10.08 -0.20 -10.36
C LEU A 119 -9.76 1.30 -10.35
N SER A 120 -9.01 1.81 -11.34
CA SER A 120 -8.79 3.26 -11.50
C SER A 120 -10.03 3.92 -12.07
N ASP A 121 -10.40 5.06 -11.49
CA ASP A 121 -11.52 5.89 -11.94
C ASP A 121 -11.15 7.39 -11.82
N GLU A 122 -12.14 8.27 -11.86
CA GLU A 122 -11.91 9.72 -11.72
C GLU A 122 -11.32 10.10 -10.34
N GLN A 123 -11.58 9.30 -9.31
CA GLN A 123 -11.17 9.54 -7.93
C GLN A 123 -9.97 8.69 -7.48
N THR A 124 -9.52 7.75 -8.31
CA THR A 124 -8.44 6.82 -7.95
C THR A 124 -7.45 6.62 -9.10
N ARG A 125 -6.17 6.44 -8.74
CA ARG A 125 -5.10 6.03 -9.65
C ARG A 125 -4.38 4.84 -9.07
N ILE A 126 -4.17 3.82 -9.89
CA ILE A 126 -3.50 2.59 -9.47
C ILE A 126 -2.31 2.33 -10.40
N GLY A 127 -1.17 2.06 -9.78
CA GLY A 127 0.00 1.50 -10.42
C GLY A 127 0.32 0.13 -9.85
N ALA A 128 0.50 -0.87 -10.69
CA ALA A 128 0.81 -2.22 -10.29
C ALA A 128 2.09 -2.73 -10.94
N THR A 129 2.97 -3.34 -10.15
CA THR A 129 4.22 -3.95 -10.60
C THR A 129 4.32 -5.37 -10.08
N ARG A 130 4.62 -6.31 -10.98
CA ARG A 130 4.83 -7.71 -10.64
C ARG A 130 6.22 -7.92 -10.03
N LEU A 131 6.28 -8.70 -8.96
CA LEU A 131 7.53 -9.08 -8.32
C LEU A 131 8.15 -10.32 -9.00
N GLN A 132 9.48 -10.38 -9.07
CA GLN A 132 10.19 -11.47 -9.75
C GLN A 132 9.95 -12.85 -9.12
N ARG A 133 9.71 -12.91 -7.80
CA ARG A 133 9.48 -14.16 -7.06
C ARG A 133 8.02 -14.45 -6.76
N GLY A 134 7.12 -13.89 -7.54
CA GLY A 134 5.68 -14.06 -7.37
C GLY A 134 5.05 -13.02 -6.45
N GLY A 135 3.96 -12.43 -6.92
CA GLY A 135 3.22 -11.40 -6.22
C GLY A 135 3.24 -10.04 -6.88
N TRP A 136 2.76 -9.04 -6.14
CA TRP A 136 2.52 -7.69 -6.64
C TRP A 136 2.91 -6.62 -5.64
N VAL A 137 3.41 -5.50 -6.16
CA VAL A 137 3.37 -4.21 -5.50
C VAL A 137 2.31 -3.37 -6.20
N ILE A 138 1.34 -2.88 -5.44
CA ILE A 138 0.24 -2.07 -5.94
C ILE A 138 0.25 -0.76 -5.18
N LYS A 139 0.34 0.37 -5.90
CA LYS A 139 0.32 1.71 -5.32
C LYS A 139 -0.95 2.43 -5.75
N ILE A 140 -1.57 3.11 -4.82
CA ILE A 140 -2.86 3.76 -4.97
C ILE A 140 -2.74 5.22 -4.53
N LEU A 141 -3.26 6.12 -5.36
CA LEU A 141 -3.59 7.48 -4.96
C LEU A 141 -5.10 7.66 -5.10
N ALA A 142 -5.71 8.29 -4.12
CA ALA A 142 -7.14 8.58 -4.12
C ALA A 142 -7.41 10.05 -3.76
N ALA A 143 -8.51 10.59 -4.27
CA ALA A 143 -8.89 11.99 -4.03
C ALA A 143 -9.31 12.25 -2.58
N ASP A 144 -9.86 11.23 -1.91
CA ASP A 144 -10.33 11.31 -0.53
C ASP A 144 -10.28 9.95 0.20
N SER A 145 -10.66 9.95 1.48
CA SER A 145 -10.64 8.75 2.33
C SER A 145 -11.69 7.71 1.93
N ILE A 146 -12.81 8.12 1.35
CA ILE A 146 -13.90 7.23 0.95
C ILE A 146 -13.46 6.46 -0.29
N ALA A 147 -12.95 7.19 -1.30
CA ALA A 147 -12.39 6.61 -2.51
C ALA A 147 -11.24 5.66 -2.18
N LEU A 148 -10.31 6.08 -1.26
CA LEU A 148 -9.22 5.21 -0.84
C LEU A 148 -9.71 3.91 -0.22
N ARG A 149 -10.61 3.97 0.76
CA ARG A 149 -11.15 2.78 1.42
C ARG A 149 -11.86 1.84 0.45
N LYS A 150 -12.65 2.39 -0.48
CA LYS A 150 -13.35 1.62 -1.51
C LYS A 150 -12.37 0.85 -2.39
N VAL A 151 -11.37 1.53 -2.94
CA VAL A 151 -10.40 0.91 -3.83
C VAL A 151 -9.47 -0.07 -3.09
N MET A 152 -9.10 0.22 -1.83
CA MET A 152 -8.34 -0.72 -1.00
C MET A 152 -9.12 -2.01 -0.76
N ALA A 153 -10.42 -1.92 -0.46
CA ALA A 153 -11.28 -3.10 -0.29
C ALA A 153 -11.35 -3.93 -1.57
N ALA A 154 -11.58 -3.30 -2.73
CA ALA A 154 -11.61 -3.98 -4.02
C ALA A 154 -10.25 -4.64 -4.37
N THR A 155 -9.14 -3.93 -4.13
CA THR A 155 -7.79 -4.48 -4.31
C THR A 155 -7.56 -5.71 -3.43
N ARG A 156 -7.95 -5.63 -2.16
CA ARG A 156 -7.84 -6.73 -1.21
C ARG A 156 -8.62 -7.96 -1.68
N THR A 157 -9.86 -7.79 -2.14
CA THR A 157 -10.70 -8.87 -2.69
C THR A 157 -10.02 -9.57 -3.87
N LEU A 158 -9.45 -8.80 -4.82
CA LEU A 158 -8.71 -9.37 -5.94
C LEU A 158 -7.48 -10.16 -5.48
N LEU A 159 -6.74 -9.65 -4.48
CA LEU A 159 -5.57 -10.36 -3.94
C LEU A 159 -5.95 -11.67 -3.23
N TYR A 160 -7.03 -11.67 -2.44
CA TYR A 160 -7.53 -12.89 -1.81
C TYR A 160 -8.00 -13.93 -2.84
N ALA A 161 -8.68 -13.50 -3.90
CA ALA A 161 -9.06 -14.38 -5.00
C ALA A 161 -7.83 -14.99 -5.69
N ALA A 162 -6.78 -14.19 -5.94
CA ALA A 162 -5.53 -14.65 -6.53
C ALA A 162 -4.78 -15.66 -5.65
N LEU A 163 -4.82 -15.46 -4.33
CA LEU A 163 -4.27 -16.39 -3.34
C LEU A 163 -5.11 -17.64 -3.13
N GLN A 164 -6.30 -17.71 -3.75
CA GLN A 164 -7.29 -18.77 -3.55
C GLN A 164 -7.63 -18.96 -2.06
N ARG A 165 -7.76 -17.86 -1.33
CA ARG A 165 -8.09 -17.82 0.10
C ARG A 165 -9.45 -17.19 0.34
N PRO A 166 -10.22 -17.67 1.33
CA PRO A 166 -11.42 -16.96 1.76
C PRO A 166 -11.03 -15.62 2.39
N GLU A 167 -11.65 -14.54 1.93
CA GLU A 167 -11.42 -13.22 2.48
C GLU A 167 -12.09 -13.09 3.86
N PRO A 168 -11.33 -12.86 4.94
CA PRO A 168 -11.93 -12.67 6.26
C PRO A 168 -12.67 -11.33 6.35
N SER A 169 -13.84 -11.34 6.98
CA SER A 169 -14.50 -10.10 7.35
C SER A 169 -13.84 -9.50 8.59
N PHE A 170 -13.23 -8.34 8.45
CA PHE A 170 -12.81 -7.61 9.65
C PHE A 170 -14.05 -7.01 10.32
N ARG A 171 -14.40 -7.51 11.49
CA ARG A 171 -15.34 -6.80 12.36
C ARG A 171 -14.58 -5.59 12.92
N ARG A 172 -14.99 -4.41 12.51
CA ARG A 172 -14.59 -3.18 13.21
C ARG A 172 -15.40 -3.14 14.50
N TYR A 173 -14.70 -3.18 15.61
CA TYR A 173 -15.30 -2.92 16.92
C TYR A 173 -15.56 -1.43 17.09
#